data_ca51c1e4ad9276435ab1282ff5aa6ea3
#
_entry.id   ca51c1e4ad9276435ab1282ff5aa6ea3
#
_cell.length_a   1.000
_cell.length_b   1.000
_cell.length_c   1.000
_cell.angle_alpha   90.00
_cell.angle_beta   90.00
_cell.angle_gamma   90.00
#
_symmetry.space_group_name_H-M   'P 1'
#
loop_
_entity.id
_entity.type
_entity.pdbx_description
1 polymer ?
#
loop_
_entity_poly.entity_id
_entity_poly.type
_entity_poly.pdbx_seq_one_letter_code
_entity_poly.pdbx_strand_id
1 'polypeptide(L)'
;MSDGGVDREHRASADPGDAQGATGEELAFAGVRGVLAALSRRELSARELVATLLARIERIDGELGAFRCVFAERALAEAEQADARRAAGDERPLLGLPVAIKDDQDVAGELTTRGTLAVTRPAARDSELVRRLRAAGAVVVGKTNVPELTAIGATESLGFGVTRNPWERERTPGGSSGGSAAAVAAGLVPAATASDGAGSIRIPAACCHLVGLKPARGLVPTAPAENPWNGLTVYGFLTRTVADTALLLDAVAERSPDGSRRKWSEAVAERAPRLRIAVSTRPQLPALVDASVRDAVERVADELRQLGHTVDRADPPYGLLALPAIVRYLRGIADDAAALDLPARLQRRTRGFVRLGRAVSDRVLDRALAHAAPSRERFDEFFSRYDLLITPTVARPPVAATEWEGTGALRTLFAMGQVYPFTIAWNHLDLPALALPAGIAGDGLPRSVQLVAPRGAEALLMRVGAEIEAALGLADPPRPPLAEDGVAARVRAARG
;
A
#
# COMPACT_ATOMS: atom_id res chain seq x y z
N MET A 1 -0.97 -30.50 -73.88
CA MET A 1 -0.04 -29.38 -73.96
C MET A 1 -0.21 -28.61 -72.70
N SER A 2 0.85 -28.67 -71.95
CA SER A 2 1.43 -27.75 -70.96
C SER A 2 0.61 -27.57 -69.70
N ASP A 3 1.06 -27.95 -68.68
CA ASP A 3 2.26 -27.93 -67.86
C ASP A 3 1.89 -27.25 -66.52
N GLY A 4 1.88 -28.05 -65.46
CA GLY A 4 1.52 -27.67 -64.10
C GLY A 4 2.78 -27.33 -63.32
N GLY A 5 2.86 -26.12 -62.86
CA GLY A 5 3.83 -25.68 -61.85
C GLY A 5 3.34 -25.93 -60.44
N VAL A 6 4.04 -26.79 -59.70
CA VAL A 6 3.83 -27.03 -58.26
C VAL A 6 4.72 -26.04 -57.49
N ASP A 7 4.10 -25.04 -56.88
CA ASP A 7 4.77 -24.16 -55.90
C ASP A 7 4.92 -24.90 -54.57
N ARG A 8 6.16 -25.10 -54.17
CA ARG A 8 6.54 -25.59 -52.85
C ARG A 8 6.52 -24.45 -51.87
N GLU A 9 5.54 -24.42 -50.99
CA GLU A 9 5.56 -23.58 -49.82
C GLU A 9 6.77 -23.91 -48.92
N HIS A 10 7.65 -22.93 -48.79
CA HIS A 10 8.69 -22.93 -47.78
C HIS A 10 8.04 -22.73 -46.40
N ARG A 11 7.91 -23.83 -45.64
CA ARG A 11 7.74 -23.74 -44.20
C ARG A 11 9.05 -23.16 -43.64
N ALA A 12 9.00 -21.89 -43.23
CA ALA A 12 9.99 -21.31 -42.37
C ALA A 12 9.93 -22.05 -41.00
N SER A 13 10.99 -22.77 -40.69
CA SER A 13 11.25 -23.32 -39.37
C SER A 13 11.36 -22.17 -38.39
N ALA A 14 10.44 -22.04 -37.45
CA ALA A 14 10.60 -21.16 -36.31
C ALA A 14 11.84 -21.63 -35.53
N ASP A 15 12.79 -20.75 -35.39
CA ASP A 15 14.00 -20.92 -34.57
C ASP A 15 13.59 -21.00 -33.08
N PRO A 16 13.97 -22.06 -32.32
CA PRO A 16 13.64 -22.16 -30.91
C PRO A 16 14.67 -21.44 -30.01
N GLY A 17 15.01 -20.19 -30.37
CA GLY A 17 16.10 -19.48 -29.74
C GLY A 17 15.79 -18.07 -29.27
N ASP A 18 14.68 -17.81 -28.56
CA ASP A 18 14.50 -16.55 -27.83
C ASP A 18 13.58 -16.70 -26.61
N ALA A 19 13.86 -17.67 -25.74
CA ALA A 19 13.44 -17.61 -24.35
C ALA A 19 14.55 -16.92 -23.55
N GLN A 20 14.80 -15.64 -23.81
CA GLN A 20 15.60 -14.81 -22.89
C GLN A 20 14.81 -14.69 -21.61
N GLY A 21 15.34 -15.21 -20.49
CA GLY A 21 14.76 -15.04 -19.16
C GLY A 21 14.58 -13.55 -18.85
N ALA A 22 13.52 -13.21 -18.11
CA ALA A 22 13.23 -11.82 -17.77
C ALA A 22 14.45 -11.15 -17.13
N THR A 23 14.80 -9.96 -17.62
CA THR A 23 15.91 -9.20 -17.04
C THR A 23 15.58 -8.74 -15.63
N GLY A 24 16.58 -8.51 -14.77
CA GLY A 24 16.36 -8.00 -13.42
C GLY A 24 15.57 -6.67 -13.39
N GLU A 25 15.64 -5.84 -14.44
CA GLU A 25 14.85 -4.61 -14.56
C GLU A 25 13.38 -4.88 -14.92
N GLU A 26 13.07 -5.89 -15.70
CA GLU A 26 11.69 -6.33 -15.95
C GLU A 26 11.06 -6.90 -14.68
N LEU A 27 11.83 -7.67 -13.91
CA LEU A 27 11.39 -8.21 -12.61
C LEU A 27 11.14 -7.14 -11.54
N ALA A 28 11.71 -5.96 -11.66
CA ALA A 28 11.40 -4.82 -10.78
C ALA A 28 9.90 -4.46 -10.77
N PHE A 29 9.19 -4.77 -11.86
CA PHE A 29 7.75 -4.52 -12.00
C PHE A 29 6.87 -5.78 -12.00
N ALA A 30 7.46 -6.96 -11.89
CA ALA A 30 6.75 -8.24 -11.94
C ALA A 30 5.89 -8.53 -10.69
N GLY A 31 5.97 -7.68 -9.67
CA GLY A 31 5.30 -7.87 -8.39
C GLY A 31 5.86 -9.06 -7.61
N VAL A 32 5.19 -9.39 -6.51
CA VAL A 32 5.61 -10.50 -5.63
C VAL A 32 5.52 -11.84 -6.36
N ARG A 33 4.40 -12.08 -7.04
CA ARG A 33 4.15 -13.35 -7.74
C ARG A 33 5.17 -13.61 -8.85
N GLY A 34 5.43 -12.59 -9.67
CA GLY A 34 6.38 -12.71 -10.78
C GLY A 34 7.81 -12.96 -10.31
N VAL A 35 8.23 -12.21 -9.29
CA VAL A 35 9.56 -12.38 -8.66
C VAL A 35 9.72 -13.78 -8.06
N LEU A 36 8.76 -14.25 -7.25
CA LEU A 36 8.84 -15.58 -6.65
C LEU A 36 8.85 -16.68 -7.71
N ALA A 37 8.09 -16.53 -8.78
CA ALA A 37 8.07 -17.47 -9.90
C ALA A 37 9.45 -17.53 -10.61
N ALA A 38 10.06 -16.38 -10.91
CA ALA A 38 11.39 -16.32 -11.55
C ALA A 38 12.49 -16.93 -10.66
N LEU A 39 12.49 -16.61 -9.36
CA LEU A 39 13.42 -17.19 -8.39
C LEU A 39 13.22 -18.72 -8.27
N SER A 40 11.99 -19.21 -8.27
CA SER A 40 11.67 -20.64 -8.22
C SER A 40 12.15 -21.39 -9.48
N ARG A 41 11.99 -20.78 -10.66
CA ARG A 41 12.48 -21.32 -11.94
C ARG A 41 14.00 -21.16 -12.13
N ARG A 42 14.68 -20.48 -11.19
CA ARG A 42 16.11 -20.16 -11.25
C ARG A 42 16.48 -19.36 -12.51
N GLU A 43 15.60 -18.50 -12.99
CA GLU A 43 15.89 -17.56 -14.09
C GLU A 43 16.96 -16.54 -13.68
N LEU A 44 17.02 -16.21 -12.38
CA LEU A 44 18.09 -15.47 -11.74
C LEU A 44 18.18 -15.88 -10.26
N SER A 45 19.28 -15.55 -9.60
CA SER A 45 19.46 -15.72 -8.16
C SER A 45 18.81 -14.55 -7.39
N ALA A 46 18.52 -14.78 -6.10
CA ALA A 46 18.06 -13.71 -5.21
C ALA A 46 19.14 -12.62 -5.07
N ARG A 47 20.42 -12.98 -5.08
CA ARG A 47 21.53 -12.05 -5.02
C ARG A 47 21.60 -11.14 -6.26
N GLU A 48 21.43 -11.69 -7.47
CA GLU A 48 21.37 -10.89 -8.71
C GLU A 48 20.18 -9.94 -8.72
N LEU A 49 19.00 -10.41 -8.31
CA LEU A 49 17.82 -9.57 -8.20
C LEU A 49 18.04 -8.41 -7.21
N VAL A 50 18.52 -8.70 -6.00
CA VAL A 50 18.77 -7.68 -4.97
C VAL A 50 19.84 -6.69 -5.45
N ALA A 51 20.91 -7.14 -6.11
CA ALA A 51 21.93 -6.26 -6.68
C ALA A 51 21.32 -5.31 -7.75
N THR A 52 20.48 -5.84 -8.63
CA THR A 52 19.78 -5.02 -9.64
C THR A 52 18.86 -3.96 -9.00
N LEU A 53 18.09 -4.35 -7.97
CA LEU A 53 17.22 -3.41 -7.28
C LEU A 53 18.00 -2.35 -6.49
N LEU A 54 19.13 -2.71 -5.85
CA LEU A 54 20.01 -1.75 -5.18
C LEU A 54 20.60 -0.75 -6.16
N ALA A 55 21.06 -1.18 -7.32
CA ALA A 55 21.56 -0.29 -8.37
C ALA A 55 20.44 0.64 -8.90
N ARG A 56 19.19 0.13 -8.97
CA ARG A 56 18.03 0.94 -9.34
C ARG A 56 17.69 1.96 -8.26
N ILE A 57 17.73 1.61 -6.99
CA ILE A 57 17.55 2.52 -5.85
C ILE A 57 18.59 3.65 -5.92
N GLU A 58 19.87 3.31 -6.07
CA GLU A 58 20.94 4.30 -6.18
C GLU A 58 20.73 5.28 -7.34
N ARG A 59 20.22 4.80 -8.47
CA ARG A 59 19.97 5.60 -9.67
C ARG A 59 18.78 6.55 -9.54
N ILE A 60 17.69 6.13 -8.87
CA ILE A 60 16.37 6.79 -8.93
C ILE A 60 15.99 7.45 -7.62
N ASP A 61 16.34 6.86 -6.47
CA ASP A 61 15.78 7.28 -5.17
C ASP A 61 16.24 8.68 -4.74
N GLY A 62 17.36 9.18 -5.25
CA GLY A 62 17.78 10.56 -5.04
C GLY A 62 16.76 11.60 -5.50
N GLU A 63 15.93 11.27 -6.51
CA GLU A 63 14.85 12.13 -7.00
C GLU A 63 13.51 11.85 -6.33
N LEU A 64 13.31 10.62 -5.81
CA LEU A 64 12.05 10.20 -5.19
C LEU A 64 12.03 10.42 -3.68
N GLY A 65 13.14 10.16 -2.99
CA GLY A 65 13.21 10.15 -1.53
C GLY A 65 12.29 9.09 -0.91
N ALA A 66 12.20 7.90 -1.51
CA ALA A 66 11.36 6.81 -1.01
C ALA A 66 11.97 6.13 0.21
N PHE A 67 13.29 5.97 0.25
CA PHE A 67 14.00 5.31 1.34
C PHE A 67 14.56 6.32 2.35
N ARG A 68 14.40 6.01 3.64
CA ARG A 68 15.13 6.65 4.73
C ARG A 68 16.56 6.09 4.83
N CYS A 69 16.68 4.77 4.71
CA CYS A 69 17.96 4.09 4.66
C CYS A 69 17.84 2.76 3.90
N VAL A 70 18.93 2.38 3.24
CA VAL A 70 19.08 1.15 2.49
C VAL A 70 20.12 0.27 3.16
N PHE A 71 19.87 -1.02 3.28
CA PHE A 71 20.72 -2.02 3.94
C PHE A 71 21.50 -2.84 2.92
N ALA A 72 22.25 -2.19 2.01
CA ALA A 72 22.82 -2.81 0.81
C ALA A 72 23.65 -4.08 1.12
N GLU A 73 24.62 -4.00 2.00
CA GLU A 73 25.50 -5.15 2.35
C GLU A 73 24.68 -6.27 3.01
N ARG A 74 23.80 -5.91 3.96
CA ARG A 74 22.96 -6.89 4.67
C ARG A 74 21.99 -7.57 3.71
N ALA A 75 21.36 -6.83 2.81
CA ALA A 75 20.41 -7.37 1.83
C ALA A 75 21.09 -8.33 0.85
N LEU A 76 22.31 -8.01 0.39
CA LEU A 76 23.09 -8.92 -0.46
C LEU A 76 23.49 -10.20 0.27
N ALA A 77 23.91 -10.11 1.54
CA ALA A 77 24.25 -11.28 2.35
C ALA A 77 23.00 -12.15 2.66
N GLU A 78 21.85 -11.53 2.97
CA GLU A 78 20.58 -12.25 3.16
C GLU A 78 20.11 -12.94 1.87
N ALA A 79 20.30 -12.29 0.71
CA ALA A 79 19.96 -12.85 -0.60
C ALA A 79 20.87 -14.06 -0.96
N GLU A 80 22.17 -13.97 -0.72
CA GLU A 80 23.09 -15.08 -0.91
C GLU A 80 22.75 -16.28 -0.02
N GLN A 81 22.34 -16.03 1.24
CA GLN A 81 21.83 -17.07 2.12
C GLN A 81 20.52 -17.70 1.60
N ALA A 82 19.63 -16.89 1.00
CA ALA A 82 18.42 -17.40 0.38
C ALA A 82 18.72 -18.31 -0.81
N ASP A 83 19.70 -17.96 -1.65
CA ASP A 83 20.15 -18.81 -2.76
C ASP A 83 20.74 -20.13 -2.27
N ALA A 84 21.62 -20.09 -1.26
CA ALA A 84 22.18 -21.30 -0.66
C ALA A 84 21.09 -22.22 -0.07
N ARG A 85 20.11 -21.65 0.61
CA ARG A 85 18.96 -22.39 1.16
C ARG A 85 18.08 -23.00 0.07
N ARG A 86 17.81 -22.25 -1.02
CA ARG A 86 17.08 -22.76 -2.19
C ARG A 86 17.80 -23.92 -2.85
N ALA A 87 19.12 -23.84 -2.95
CA ALA A 87 19.95 -24.94 -3.45
C ALA A 87 19.87 -26.19 -2.57
N ALA A 88 19.70 -26.00 -1.25
CA ALA A 88 19.50 -27.07 -0.28
C ALA A 88 18.04 -27.59 -0.19
N GLY A 89 17.11 -27.10 -1.04
CA GLY A 89 15.72 -27.57 -1.09
C GLY A 89 14.78 -26.85 -0.13
N ASP A 90 15.12 -25.68 0.39
CA ASP A 90 14.23 -24.86 1.22
C ASP A 90 13.08 -24.25 0.35
N GLU A 91 11.83 -24.52 0.73
CA GLU A 91 10.61 -24.11 0.01
C GLU A 91 9.83 -23.00 0.75
N ARG A 92 10.47 -22.22 1.61
CA ARG A 92 9.76 -21.11 2.28
C ARG A 92 9.07 -20.19 1.29
N PRO A 93 7.84 -19.69 1.62
CA PRO A 93 6.95 -19.06 0.63
C PRO A 93 7.49 -17.74 0.07
N LEU A 94 8.36 -17.02 0.79
CA LEU A 94 8.94 -15.75 0.36
C LEU A 94 10.46 -15.80 0.19
N LEU A 95 11.03 -17.01 0.00
CA LEU A 95 12.49 -17.20 -0.03
C LEU A 95 13.15 -16.36 -1.12
N GLY A 96 13.98 -15.40 -0.69
CA GLY A 96 14.73 -14.48 -1.55
C GLY A 96 13.92 -13.26 -2.06
N LEU A 97 12.65 -13.08 -1.64
CA LEU A 97 11.83 -11.93 -2.03
C LEU A 97 12.35 -10.65 -1.37
N PRO A 98 12.76 -9.60 -2.14
CA PRO A 98 13.14 -8.32 -1.58
C PRO A 98 11.90 -7.54 -1.09
N VAL A 99 11.93 -7.02 0.14
CA VAL A 99 10.87 -6.18 0.71
C VAL A 99 11.44 -4.95 1.40
N ALA A 100 10.72 -3.83 1.36
CA ALA A 100 11.04 -2.64 2.14
C ALA A 100 10.11 -2.54 3.37
N ILE A 101 10.63 -1.98 4.45
CA ILE A 101 9.92 -1.85 5.72
C ILE A 101 9.58 -0.39 5.97
N LYS A 102 8.32 -0.08 6.24
CA LYS A 102 7.91 1.26 6.63
C LYS A 102 8.62 1.70 7.92
N ASP A 103 9.06 2.95 8.00
CA ASP A 103 9.84 3.44 9.14
C ASP A 103 9.02 3.76 10.40
N ASP A 104 7.94 3.02 10.61
CA ASP A 104 7.20 2.92 11.86
C ASP A 104 7.15 1.47 12.41
N GLN A 105 7.91 0.57 11.79
CA GLN A 105 8.03 -0.84 12.17
C GLN A 105 9.50 -1.17 12.47
N ASP A 106 9.72 -1.89 13.56
CA ASP A 106 11.07 -2.18 14.05
C ASP A 106 11.79 -3.21 13.17
N VAL A 107 13.05 -2.89 12.86
CA VAL A 107 14.07 -3.78 12.32
C VAL A 107 15.21 -3.82 13.32
N ALA A 108 15.60 -4.98 13.79
CA ALA A 108 16.62 -5.18 14.80
C ALA A 108 17.94 -4.47 14.44
N GLY A 109 18.49 -3.71 15.40
CA GLY A 109 19.71 -2.94 15.23
C GLY A 109 19.55 -1.59 14.53
N GLU A 110 18.33 -1.24 14.05
CA GLU A 110 18.05 -0.05 13.28
C GLU A 110 17.14 0.94 14.06
N LEU A 111 17.28 2.24 13.76
CA LEU A 111 16.35 3.24 14.29
C LEU A 111 14.97 3.08 13.61
N THR A 112 13.91 3.16 14.42
CA THR A 112 12.54 3.35 13.92
C THR A 112 12.16 4.79 14.17
N THR A 113 12.49 5.66 13.21
CA THR A 113 12.47 7.11 13.41
C THR A 113 11.08 7.70 13.41
N ARG A 114 10.10 7.04 12.78
CA ARG A 114 8.76 7.59 12.54
C ARG A 114 8.81 9.00 11.92
N GLY A 115 9.77 9.21 11.01
CA GLY A 115 9.97 10.49 10.32
C GLY A 115 10.51 11.64 11.18
N THR A 116 10.99 11.37 12.41
CA THR A 116 11.53 12.39 13.32
C THR A 116 12.98 12.12 13.70
N LEU A 117 13.72 13.20 14.01
CA LEU A 117 15.08 13.14 14.60
C LEU A 117 15.05 12.97 16.13
N ALA A 118 13.88 12.67 16.70
CA ALA A 118 13.68 12.55 18.14
C ALA A 118 13.92 11.14 18.70
N VAL A 119 14.24 10.17 17.85
CA VAL A 119 14.59 8.79 18.24
C VAL A 119 16.10 8.61 18.16
N THR A 120 16.69 8.05 19.22
CA THR A 120 18.16 7.88 19.33
C THR A 120 18.59 6.44 19.59
N ARG A 121 17.65 5.57 19.96
CA ARG A 121 17.93 4.17 20.31
C ARG A 121 17.46 3.23 19.22
N PRO A 122 18.36 2.36 18.70
CA PRO A 122 17.98 1.31 17.77
C PRO A 122 17.00 0.31 18.40
N ALA A 123 16.13 -0.28 17.58
CA ALA A 123 15.24 -1.35 18.00
C ALA A 123 16.05 -2.58 18.43
N ALA A 124 15.73 -3.17 19.59
CA ALA A 124 16.41 -4.34 20.11
C ALA A 124 16.07 -5.63 19.34
N ARG A 125 14.90 -5.66 18.69
CA ARG A 125 14.36 -6.81 17.96
C ARG A 125 13.48 -6.36 16.79
N ASP A 126 13.27 -7.25 15.83
CA ASP A 126 12.29 -7.06 14.77
C ASP A 126 10.87 -6.95 15.37
N SER A 127 10.01 -6.14 14.77
CA SER A 127 8.56 -6.24 14.98
C SER A 127 8.07 -7.63 14.51
N GLU A 128 6.94 -8.09 15.04
CA GLU A 128 6.43 -9.43 14.72
C GLU A 128 6.16 -9.58 13.21
N LEU A 129 5.69 -8.53 12.54
CA LEU A 129 5.52 -8.54 11.09
C LEU A 129 6.86 -8.76 10.37
N VAL A 130 7.91 -8.02 10.73
CA VAL A 130 9.25 -8.15 10.12
C VAL A 130 9.85 -9.53 10.43
N ARG A 131 9.69 -10.02 11.65
CA ARG A 131 10.13 -11.38 12.05
C ARG A 131 9.48 -12.47 11.19
N ARG A 132 8.17 -12.35 10.92
CA ARG A 132 7.45 -13.31 10.06
C ARG A 132 7.89 -13.24 8.61
N LEU A 133 8.08 -12.05 8.06
CA LEU A 133 8.61 -11.89 6.70
C LEU A 133 9.98 -12.56 6.56
N ARG A 134 10.90 -12.33 7.50
CA ARG A 134 12.21 -13.00 7.53
C ARG A 134 12.11 -14.51 7.71
N ALA A 135 11.22 -14.98 8.59
CA ALA A 135 10.97 -16.39 8.80
C ALA A 135 10.43 -17.07 7.55
N ALA A 136 9.63 -16.35 6.74
CA ALA A 136 9.16 -16.81 5.44
C ALA A 136 10.22 -16.72 4.32
N GLY A 137 11.39 -16.16 4.60
CA GLY A 137 12.53 -16.09 3.69
C GLY A 137 12.69 -14.77 2.92
N ALA A 138 11.93 -13.74 3.24
CA ALA A 138 12.06 -12.42 2.62
C ALA A 138 13.40 -11.76 3.01
N VAL A 139 13.92 -10.93 2.08
CA VAL A 139 15.14 -10.13 2.23
C VAL A 139 14.74 -8.69 2.51
N VAL A 140 15.21 -8.12 3.63
CA VAL A 140 14.88 -6.73 3.99
C VAL A 140 15.89 -5.76 3.36
N VAL A 141 15.42 -4.96 2.38
CA VAL A 141 16.28 -4.07 1.59
C VAL A 141 16.56 -2.75 2.31
N GLY A 142 15.60 -2.24 3.10
CA GLY A 142 15.74 -0.95 3.76
C GLY A 142 14.46 -0.49 4.44
N LYS A 143 14.50 0.75 4.98
CA LYS A 143 13.33 1.39 5.59
C LYS A 143 12.88 2.58 4.75
N THR A 144 11.56 2.69 4.54
CA THR A 144 10.95 3.71 3.69
C THR A 144 10.51 4.93 4.48
N ASN A 145 10.57 6.09 3.85
CA ASN A 145 10.22 7.38 4.45
C ASN A 145 8.75 7.47 4.86
N VAL A 146 8.53 8.20 5.95
CA VAL A 146 7.22 8.55 6.50
C VAL A 146 7.24 10.01 6.97
N PRO A 147 6.09 10.69 7.06
CA PRO A 147 6.01 11.98 7.73
C PRO A 147 6.21 11.82 9.24
N GLU A 148 6.55 12.91 9.90
CA GLU A 148 6.81 12.91 11.34
C GLU A 148 5.63 12.36 12.15
N LEU A 149 5.90 11.37 13.00
CA LEU A 149 4.92 10.54 13.76
C LEU A 149 3.82 9.92 12.89
N THR A 150 4.09 9.71 11.61
CA THR A 150 3.09 9.19 10.64
C THR A 150 1.77 9.98 10.61
N ALA A 151 1.82 11.25 11.04
CA ALA A 151 0.66 12.05 11.41
C ALA A 151 -0.10 12.68 10.23
N ILE A 152 0.41 12.65 9.00
CA ILE A 152 -0.27 13.29 7.86
C ILE A 152 -0.36 12.39 6.63
N GLY A 153 -1.29 12.74 5.73
CA GLY A 153 -1.53 12.02 4.47
C GLY A 153 -0.61 12.44 3.31
N ALA A 154 0.53 13.07 3.60
CA ALA A 154 1.65 13.32 2.68
C ALA A 154 2.94 12.85 3.34
N THR A 155 3.98 12.56 2.55
CA THR A 155 5.24 12.07 3.10
C THR A 155 6.31 13.14 2.96
N GLU A 156 6.40 13.96 4.00
CA GLU A 156 7.36 15.06 4.17
C GLU A 156 7.78 15.19 5.63
N SER A 157 9.06 15.42 5.88
CA SER A 157 9.57 15.70 7.22
C SER A 157 10.79 16.61 7.16
N LEU A 158 11.03 17.40 8.21
CA LEU A 158 12.23 18.24 8.32
C LEU A 158 13.51 17.41 8.45
N GLY A 159 13.41 16.18 8.96
CA GLY A 159 14.57 15.32 9.19
C GLY A 159 15.02 14.53 7.96
N PHE A 160 14.08 14.18 7.06
CA PHE A 160 14.33 13.24 5.96
C PHE A 160 13.82 13.72 4.61
N GLY A 161 13.41 15.00 4.51
CA GLY A 161 12.99 15.61 3.25
C GLY A 161 11.58 15.23 2.81
N VAL A 162 11.35 15.30 1.51
CA VAL A 162 10.07 15.12 0.84
C VAL A 162 10.14 13.90 -0.06
N THR A 163 9.20 12.97 0.09
CA THR A 163 9.01 11.88 -0.86
C THR A 163 8.10 12.34 -2.01
N ARG A 164 8.50 12.05 -3.23
CA ARG A 164 7.82 12.47 -4.46
C ARG A 164 7.08 11.31 -5.10
N ASN A 165 6.05 11.64 -5.87
CA ASN A 165 5.23 10.65 -6.56
C ASN A 165 5.92 10.20 -7.86
N PRO A 166 6.10 8.90 -8.12
CA PRO A 166 6.68 8.40 -9.37
C PRO A 166 5.89 8.76 -10.63
N TRP A 167 4.58 9.05 -10.51
CA TRP A 167 3.73 9.48 -11.62
C TRP A 167 3.94 10.95 -11.99
N GLU A 168 4.18 11.80 -11.01
CA GLU A 168 4.52 13.20 -11.18
C GLU A 168 5.29 13.73 -9.97
N ARG A 169 6.54 14.14 -10.15
CA ARG A 169 7.48 14.53 -9.08
C ARG A 169 7.01 15.70 -8.21
N GLU A 170 6.22 16.59 -8.77
CA GLU A 170 5.68 17.74 -8.03
C GLU A 170 4.49 17.35 -7.13
N ARG A 171 4.03 16.09 -7.19
CA ARG A 171 2.94 15.57 -6.39
C ARG A 171 3.43 14.70 -5.23
N THR A 172 2.60 14.63 -4.18
CA THR A 172 2.83 13.71 -3.07
C THR A 172 2.48 12.29 -3.48
N PRO A 173 3.23 11.26 -3.04
CA PRO A 173 2.82 9.87 -3.15
C PRO A 173 1.72 9.50 -2.16
N GLY A 174 1.16 10.50 -1.45
CA GLY A 174 0.30 10.26 -0.30
C GLY A 174 1.10 9.99 0.98
N GLY A 175 0.40 9.53 2.01
CA GLY A 175 1.01 9.22 3.31
C GLY A 175 0.01 8.54 4.26
N SER A 176 0.52 8.06 5.36
CA SER A 176 1.90 8.16 5.86
C SER A 176 2.87 7.11 5.28
N SER A 177 2.40 6.08 4.52
CA SER A 177 3.26 5.08 3.87
C SER A 177 3.69 5.51 2.46
N GLY A 178 3.97 6.80 2.24
CA GLY A 178 4.27 7.32 0.90
C GLY A 178 5.63 6.86 0.38
N GLY A 179 6.64 6.71 1.25
CA GLY A 179 7.91 6.11 0.87
C GLY A 179 7.76 4.67 0.37
N SER A 180 6.94 3.87 1.08
CA SER A 180 6.61 2.50 0.65
C SER A 180 5.90 2.49 -0.71
N ALA A 181 4.92 3.40 -0.91
CA ALA A 181 4.20 3.50 -2.18
C ALA A 181 5.11 3.94 -3.34
N ALA A 182 5.94 4.96 -3.11
CA ALA A 182 6.89 5.43 -4.12
C ALA A 182 7.88 4.32 -4.50
N ALA A 183 8.41 3.58 -3.52
CA ALA A 183 9.34 2.47 -3.75
C ALA A 183 8.72 1.35 -4.60
N VAL A 184 7.49 0.92 -4.28
CA VAL A 184 6.79 -0.15 -5.03
C VAL A 184 6.38 0.33 -6.42
N ALA A 185 5.79 1.52 -6.54
CA ALA A 185 5.34 2.05 -7.83
C ALA A 185 6.50 2.28 -8.80
N ALA A 186 7.65 2.76 -8.31
CA ALA A 186 8.85 2.96 -9.11
C ALA A 186 9.64 1.67 -9.39
N GLY A 187 9.19 0.51 -8.93
CA GLY A 187 9.92 -0.76 -9.09
C GLY A 187 11.24 -0.81 -8.35
N LEU A 188 11.36 -0.16 -7.21
CA LEU A 188 12.53 -0.28 -6.33
C LEU A 188 12.49 -1.52 -5.44
N VAL A 189 11.30 -2.00 -5.16
CA VAL A 189 11.01 -3.29 -4.51
C VAL A 189 9.67 -3.83 -5.00
N PRO A 190 9.45 -5.15 -5.04
CA PRO A 190 8.18 -5.74 -5.44
C PRO A 190 7.04 -5.51 -4.44
N ALA A 191 7.36 -5.31 -3.16
CA ALA A 191 6.41 -5.03 -2.10
C ALA A 191 7.04 -4.24 -0.96
N ALA A 192 6.22 -3.51 -0.21
CA ALA A 192 6.64 -2.84 1.01
C ALA A 192 5.57 -2.96 2.10
N THR A 193 6.00 -3.00 3.36
CA THR A 193 5.09 -2.93 4.49
C THR A 193 4.50 -1.53 4.63
N ALA A 194 3.33 -1.44 5.23
CA ALA A 194 2.60 -0.20 5.45
C ALA A 194 1.78 -0.28 6.75
N SER A 195 1.32 0.87 7.23
CA SER A 195 0.37 0.96 8.35
C SER A 195 -0.75 1.94 8.02
N ASP A 196 -1.93 1.76 8.64
CA ASP A 196 -3.11 2.58 8.37
C ASP A 196 -3.86 2.91 9.66
N GLY A 197 -3.66 4.13 10.17
CA GLY A 197 -4.40 4.66 11.31
C GLY A 197 -5.59 5.55 10.93
N ALA A 198 -5.55 6.14 9.71
CA ALA A 198 -6.59 7.02 9.20
C ALA A 198 -6.67 7.01 7.65
N GLY A 199 -6.05 6.01 7.00
CA GLY A 199 -5.96 5.90 5.55
C GLY A 199 -4.54 5.65 5.03
N SER A 200 -3.55 5.46 5.90
CA SER A 200 -2.13 5.49 5.52
C SER A 200 -1.61 4.27 4.75
N ILE A 201 -2.41 3.23 4.49
CA ILE A 201 -2.20 2.24 3.43
C ILE A 201 -2.93 2.71 2.16
N ARG A 202 -4.20 3.07 2.29
CA ARG A 202 -5.13 3.30 1.19
C ARG A 202 -4.85 4.60 0.44
N ILE A 203 -4.52 5.68 1.15
CA ILE A 203 -4.17 6.98 0.55
C ILE A 203 -2.96 6.85 -0.39
N PRO A 204 -1.79 6.33 0.06
CA PRO A 204 -0.66 6.18 -0.83
C PRO A 204 -0.88 5.13 -1.92
N ALA A 205 -1.65 4.07 -1.69
CA ALA A 205 -2.08 3.16 -2.74
C ALA A 205 -2.83 3.90 -3.85
N ALA A 206 -3.81 4.76 -3.48
CA ALA A 206 -4.58 5.57 -4.42
C ALA A 206 -3.71 6.57 -5.20
N CYS A 207 -2.74 7.21 -4.53
CA CYS A 207 -1.86 8.20 -5.15
C CYS A 207 -0.84 7.59 -6.13
N CYS A 208 -0.46 6.31 -5.93
CA CYS A 208 0.62 5.66 -6.66
C CYS A 208 0.20 4.50 -7.55
N HIS A 209 -1.11 4.32 -7.84
CA HIS A 209 -1.63 3.21 -8.65
C HIS A 209 -1.28 1.83 -8.08
N LEU A 210 -1.50 1.63 -6.80
CA LEU A 210 -1.20 0.40 -6.09
C LEU A 210 -2.43 -0.18 -5.41
N VAL A 211 -2.31 -1.44 -5.02
CA VAL A 211 -3.24 -2.14 -4.14
C VAL A 211 -2.84 -1.89 -2.69
N GLY A 212 -3.83 -1.54 -1.85
CA GLY A 212 -3.61 -1.32 -0.43
C GLY A 212 -4.77 -1.83 0.41
N LEU A 213 -4.59 -2.98 1.06
CA LEU A 213 -5.56 -3.55 1.99
C LEU A 213 -5.33 -3.01 3.40
N LYS A 214 -6.32 -2.28 3.93
CA LYS A 214 -6.47 -2.05 5.37
C LYS A 214 -7.30 -3.20 5.94
N PRO A 215 -6.71 -4.20 6.61
CA PRO A 215 -7.47 -5.31 7.20
C PRO A 215 -8.26 -4.85 8.44
N ALA A 216 -9.14 -5.69 8.95
CA ALA A 216 -9.60 -5.58 10.33
C ALA A 216 -8.43 -5.85 11.30
N ARG A 217 -8.54 -5.34 12.53
CA ARG A 217 -7.53 -5.56 13.57
C ARG A 217 -7.31 -7.04 13.84
N GLY A 218 -6.05 -7.40 14.10
CA GLY A 218 -5.66 -8.77 14.43
C GLY A 218 -5.51 -9.69 13.22
N LEU A 219 -5.58 -9.19 11.97
CA LEU A 219 -5.21 -10.00 10.81
C LEU A 219 -3.69 -10.00 10.60
N VAL A 220 -3.08 -8.82 10.61
CA VAL A 220 -1.62 -8.65 10.53
C VAL A 220 -1.11 -8.23 11.91
N PRO A 221 -0.06 -8.89 12.46
CA PRO A 221 0.43 -8.61 13.79
C PRO A 221 1.04 -7.20 13.89
N THR A 222 0.77 -6.51 15.00
CA THR A 222 1.31 -5.17 15.26
C THR A 222 2.36 -5.14 16.38
N ALA A 223 2.61 -6.27 17.06
CA ALA A 223 3.59 -6.32 18.14
C ALA A 223 4.98 -5.79 17.70
N PRO A 224 5.67 -5.03 18.56
CA PRO A 224 5.41 -4.82 19.98
C PRO A 224 4.29 -3.81 20.32
N ALA A 225 3.71 -3.10 19.34
CA ALA A 225 2.62 -2.17 19.57
C ALA A 225 1.30 -2.95 19.83
N GLU A 226 0.81 -2.93 21.06
CA GLU A 226 -0.39 -3.69 21.44
C GLU A 226 -1.70 -3.07 20.93
N ASN A 227 -1.83 -1.76 20.99
CA ASN A 227 -3.05 -1.05 20.62
C ASN A 227 -2.73 0.33 19.96
N PRO A 228 -1.98 0.36 18.84
CA PRO A 228 -1.46 1.60 18.29
C PRO A 228 -2.60 2.56 17.91
N TRP A 229 -2.43 3.83 18.31
CA TRP A 229 -3.43 4.90 18.20
C TRP A 229 -4.80 4.51 18.76
N ASN A 230 -4.80 3.89 19.95
CA ASN A 230 -6.01 3.45 20.62
C ASN A 230 -6.89 2.54 19.74
N GLY A 231 -6.25 1.65 18.97
CA GLY A 231 -6.89 0.69 18.07
C GLY A 231 -7.35 1.24 16.74
N LEU A 232 -6.86 2.39 16.28
CA LEU A 232 -7.07 2.83 14.90
C LEU A 232 -6.11 2.16 13.93
N THR A 233 -4.83 1.99 14.32
CA THR A 233 -3.79 1.55 13.41
C THR A 233 -3.77 0.05 13.23
N VAL A 234 -3.69 -0.37 11.97
CA VAL A 234 -3.44 -1.73 11.51
C VAL A 234 -2.22 -1.74 10.59
N TYR A 235 -1.57 -2.89 10.45
CA TYR A 235 -0.48 -3.10 9.50
C TYR A 235 -0.97 -3.86 8.27
N GLY A 236 -0.24 -3.72 7.17
CA GLY A 236 -0.49 -4.37 5.90
C GLY A 236 0.62 -4.08 4.90
N PHE A 237 0.28 -4.10 3.62
CA PHE A 237 1.22 -3.99 2.52
C PHE A 237 0.75 -3.02 1.46
N LEU A 238 1.71 -2.57 0.65
CA LEU A 238 1.51 -1.94 -0.64
C LEU A 238 2.10 -2.87 -1.70
N THR A 239 1.29 -3.20 -2.70
CA THR A 239 1.63 -4.15 -3.76
C THR A 239 1.10 -3.67 -5.10
N ARG A 240 1.53 -4.31 -6.19
CA ARG A 240 1.06 -3.96 -7.53
C ARG A 240 -0.29 -4.62 -7.87
N THR A 241 -0.55 -5.81 -7.30
CA THR A 241 -1.78 -6.58 -7.54
C THR A 241 -2.38 -7.13 -6.25
N VAL A 242 -3.66 -7.48 -6.30
CA VAL A 242 -4.35 -8.16 -5.18
C VAL A 242 -3.72 -9.52 -4.88
N ALA A 243 -3.32 -10.25 -5.92
CA ALA A 243 -2.66 -11.55 -5.77
C ALA A 243 -1.32 -11.43 -5.00
N ASP A 244 -0.57 -10.36 -5.20
CA ASP A 244 0.66 -10.09 -4.44
C ASP A 244 0.37 -9.87 -2.95
N THR A 245 -0.69 -9.12 -2.63
CA THR A 245 -1.12 -8.93 -1.24
C THR A 245 -1.49 -10.27 -0.58
N ALA A 246 -2.19 -11.15 -1.31
CA ALA A 246 -2.59 -12.46 -0.81
C ALA A 246 -1.39 -13.36 -0.48
N LEU A 247 -0.37 -13.38 -1.33
CA LEU A 247 0.88 -14.14 -1.09
C LEU A 247 1.63 -13.65 0.17
N LEU A 248 1.64 -12.34 0.42
CA LEU A 248 2.23 -11.80 1.64
C LEU A 248 1.39 -12.14 2.88
N LEU A 249 0.06 -12.13 2.78
CA LEU A 249 -0.81 -12.57 3.88
C LEU A 249 -0.66 -14.06 4.21
N ASP A 250 -0.38 -14.92 3.24
CA ASP A 250 -0.07 -16.33 3.48
C ASP A 250 1.11 -16.52 4.45
N ALA A 251 2.06 -15.60 4.43
CA ALA A 251 3.25 -15.65 5.26
C ALA A 251 3.09 -15.02 6.65
N VAL A 252 2.19 -14.02 6.79
CA VAL A 252 2.19 -13.17 8.00
C VAL A 252 0.86 -13.13 8.74
N ALA A 253 -0.26 -13.54 8.13
CA ALA A 253 -1.58 -13.39 8.74
C ALA A 253 -1.75 -14.26 10.00
N GLU A 254 -2.46 -13.73 11.01
CA GLU A 254 -2.79 -14.42 12.26
C GLU A 254 -3.88 -15.47 12.07
N ARG A 255 -4.66 -15.37 11.00
CA ARG A 255 -5.77 -16.27 10.69
C ARG A 255 -5.87 -16.49 9.18
N SER A 256 -6.40 -17.64 8.81
CA SER A 256 -6.77 -17.97 7.44
C SER A 256 -8.02 -17.18 6.98
N PRO A 257 -8.30 -17.13 5.67
CA PRO A 257 -9.43 -16.36 5.12
C PRO A 257 -10.82 -16.80 5.64
N ASP A 258 -10.97 -18.04 6.07
CA ASP A 258 -12.25 -18.64 6.46
C ASP A 258 -12.20 -19.44 7.79
N GLY A 259 -11.10 -19.28 8.55
CA GLY A 259 -10.88 -20.02 9.79
C GLY A 259 -10.39 -21.47 9.59
N SER A 260 -10.20 -21.92 8.34
CA SER A 260 -9.64 -23.22 7.98
C SER A 260 -8.10 -23.16 7.86
N ARG A 261 -7.49 -24.17 7.21
CA ARG A 261 -6.07 -24.14 6.82
C ARG A 261 -5.82 -23.55 5.44
N ARG A 262 -6.84 -22.98 4.82
CA ARG A 262 -6.80 -22.44 3.49
C ARG A 262 -5.89 -21.22 3.40
N LYS A 263 -5.12 -21.09 2.32
CA LYS A 263 -4.26 -19.93 2.04
C LYS A 263 -5.08 -18.75 1.50
N TRP A 264 -4.59 -17.55 1.74
CA TRP A 264 -5.15 -16.32 1.19
C TRP A 264 -5.05 -16.29 -0.33
N SER A 265 -3.90 -16.73 -0.88
CA SER A 265 -3.68 -16.82 -2.33
C SER A 265 -4.67 -17.77 -3.02
N GLU A 266 -5.02 -18.89 -2.39
CA GLU A 266 -6.04 -19.81 -2.89
C GLU A 266 -7.44 -19.19 -2.83
N ALA A 267 -7.76 -18.54 -1.70
CA ALA A 267 -9.06 -17.91 -1.52
C ALA A 267 -9.34 -16.79 -2.52
N VAL A 268 -8.32 -16.00 -2.86
CA VAL A 268 -8.43 -14.86 -3.78
C VAL A 268 -8.51 -15.29 -5.24
N ALA A 269 -7.97 -16.46 -5.59
CA ALA A 269 -8.05 -17.02 -6.94
C ALA A 269 -9.47 -17.48 -7.34
N GLU A 270 -10.38 -17.61 -6.38
CA GLU A 270 -11.76 -18.00 -6.65
C GLU A 270 -12.60 -16.80 -7.11
N ARG A 271 -13.56 -17.08 -7.97
CA ARG A 271 -14.56 -16.10 -8.37
C ARG A 271 -15.45 -15.71 -7.18
N ALA A 272 -15.77 -14.41 -7.08
CA ALA A 272 -16.74 -13.95 -6.10
C ALA A 272 -18.16 -14.48 -6.45
N PRO A 273 -19.01 -14.76 -5.45
CA PRO A 273 -20.42 -15.04 -5.69
C PRO A 273 -21.10 -13.77 -6.26
N ARG A 274 -22.32 -13.89 -6.76
CA ARG A 274 -23.12 -12.71 -7.11
C ARG A 274 -23.44 -11.92 -5.86
N LEU A 275 -23.11 -10.64 -5.87
CA LEU A 275 -23.20 -9.74 -4.73
C LEU A 275 -24.20 -8.60 -4.97
N ARG A 276 -24.71 -8.05 -3.87
CA ARG A 276 -25.38 -6.74 -3.83
C ARG A 276 -24.37 -5.72 -3.32
N ILE A 277 -24.03 -4.77 -4.17
CA ILE A 277 -22.98 -3.78 -3.92
C ILE A 277 -23.58 -2.39 -3.85
N ALA A 278 -23.33 -1.68 -2.75
CA ALA A 278 -23.66 -0.27 -2.62
C ALA A 278 -22.58 0.60 -3.24
N VAL A 279 -22.95 1.67 -3.93
CA VAL A 279 -22.02 2.68 -4.46
C VAL A 279 -22.39 4.05 -3.88
N SER A 280 -21.40 4.74 -3.32
CA SER A 280 -21.57 6.09 -2.78
C SER A 280 -20.34 6.95 -3.06
N THR A 281 -20.58 8.18 -3.51
CA THR A 281 -19.56 9.24 -3.58
C THR A 281 -19.72 10.28 -2.48
N ARG A 282 -20.59 10.03 -1.50
CA ARG A 282 -20.80 10.91 -0.35
C ARG A 282 -19.64 10.82 0.62
N PRO A 283 -18.93 11.92 0.91
CA PRO A 283 -17.81 11.90 1.84
C PRO A 283 -18.27 11.86 3.31
N GLN A 284 -17.42 11.33 4.19
CA GLN A 284 -17.64 11.28 5.65
C GLN A 284 -17.53 12.67 6.31
N LEU A 285 -16.74 13.55 5.72
CA LEU A 285 -16.57 14.96 6.09
C LEU A 285 -16.98 15.81 4.90
N PRO A 286 -17.52 17.01 5.11
CA PRO A 286 -17.83 17.92 4.01
C PRO A 286 -16.60 18.19 3.15
N ALA A 287 -16.61 17.74 1.89
CA ALA A 287 -15.54 17.93 0.93
C ALA A 287 -16.09 17.91 -0.49
N LEU A 288 -15.42 18.62 -1.40
CA LEU A 288 -15.72 18.54 -2.83
C LEU A 288 -14.98 17.35 -3.43
N VAL A 289 -15.73 16.44 -4.05
CA VAL A 289 -15.18 15.29 -4.78
C VAL A 289 -14.98 15.70 -6.23
N ASP A 290 -13.76 15.49 -6.73
CA ASP A 290 -13.39 15.78 -8.12
C ASP A 290 -14.24 14.95 -9.10
N ALA A 291 -14.57 15.52 -10.27
CA ALA A 291 -15.37 14.84 -11.29
C ALA A 291 -14.68 13.54 -11.76
N SER A 292 -13.38 13.59 -12.04
CA SER A 292 -12.63 12.43 -12.51
C SER A 292 -12.56 11.28 -11.49
N VAL A 293 -12.67 11.61 -10.19
CA VAL A 293 -12.77 10.61 -9.12
C VAL A 293 -14.16 9.97 -9.10
N ARG A 294 -15.23 10.76 -9.28
CA ARG A 294 -16.59 10.22 -9.42
C ARG A 294 -16.71 9.32 -10.64
N ASP A 295 -16.17 9.76 -11.78
CA ASP A 295 -16.18 9.00 -13.04
C ASP A 295 -15.45 7.66 -12.90
N ALA A 296 -14.36 7.60 -12.12
CA ALA A 296 -13.66 6.36 -11.83
C ALA A 296 -14.53 5.39 -11.00
N VAL A 297 -15.30 5.89 -10.03
CA VAL A 297 -16.23 5.07 -9.25
C VAL A 297 -17.35 4.51 -10.13
N GLU A 298 -17.95 5.36 -11.00
CA GLU A 298 -19.01 4.91 -11.91
C GLU A 298 -18.50 3.85 -12.89
N ARG A 299 -17.31 4.05 -13.48
CA ARG A 299 -16.71 3.05 -14.37
C ARG A 299 -16.54 1.70 -13.69
N VAL A 300 -16.01 1.65 -12.45
CA VAL A 300 -15.88 0.40 -11.70
C VAL A 300 -17.26 -0.19 -11.37
N ALA A 301 -18.26 0.64 -11.06
CA ALA A 301 -19.62 0.18 -10.83
C ALA A 301 -20.24 -0.46 -12.09
N ASP A 302 -19.96 0.10 -13.28
CA ASP A 302 -20.43 -0.45 -14.55
C ASP A 302 -19.75 -1.78 -14.88
N GLU A 303 -18.43 -1.91 -14.65
CA GLU A 303 -17.73 -3.20 -14.80
C GLU A 303 -18.32 -4.27 -13.88
N LEU A 304 -18.62 -3.94 -12.63
CA LEU A 304 -19.23 -4.90 -11.70
C LEU A 304 -20.65 -5.32 -12.13
N ARG A 305 -21.44 -4.42 -12.75
CA ARG A 305 -22.74 -4.79 -13.36
C ARG A 305 -22.52 -5.76 -14.53
N GLN A 306 -21.52 -5.54 -15.38
CA GLN A 306 -21.18 -6.44 -16.49
C GLN A 306 -20.71 -7.81 -15.98
N LEU A 307 -20.01 -7.88 -14.84
CA LEU A 307 -19.63 -9.11 -14.16
C LEU A 307 -20.82 -9.84 -13.51
N GLY A 308 -22.02 -9.23 -13.50
CA GLY A 308 -23.27 -9.83 -13.03
C GLY A 308 -23.61 -9.56 -11.56
N HIS A 309 -22.94 -8.60 -10.92
CA HIS A 309 -23.33 -8.13 -9.59
C HIS A 309 -24.52 -7.16 -9.67
N THR A 310 -25.32 -7.08 -8.60
CA THR A 310 -26.34 -6.03 -8.43
C THR A 310 -25.68 -4.81 -7.79
N VAL A 311 -25.69 -3.68 -8.47
CA VAL A 311 -25.00 -2.46 -8.02
C VAL A 311 -25.98 -1.31 -7.91
N ASP A 312 -26.24 -0.89 -6.67
CA ASP A 312 -27.23 0.16 -6.31
C ASP A 312 -26.52 1.40 -5.74
N ARG A 313 -27.10 2.59 -5.99
CA ARG A 313 -26.66 3.80 -5.28
C ARG A 313 -27.27 3.81 -3.88
N ALA A 314 -26.41 3.77 -2.86
CA ALA A 314 -26.83 3.82 -1.46
C ALA A 314 -25.76 4.46 -0.58
N ASP A 315 -26.13 5.51 0.13
CA ASP A 315 -25.23 6.20 1.05
C ASP A 315 -25.11 5.43 2.38
N PRO A 316 -23.89 5.21 2.88
CA PRO A 316 -23.69 4.59 4.18
C PRO A 316 -24.07 5.53 5.33
N PRO A 317 -24.48 5.00 6.49
CA PRO A 317 -24.96 5.75 7.64
C PRO A 317 -23.83 6.39 8.45
N TYR A 318 -23.03 7.27 7.85
CA TYR A 318 -21.84 7.85 8.47
C TYR A 318 -22.09 8.58 9.80
N GLY A 319 -23.19 9.37 9.90
CA GLY A 319 -23.43 10.19 11.08
C GLY A 319 -22.21 11.06 11.43
N LEU A 320 -21.76 10.99 12.69
CA LEU A 320 -20.62 11.77 13.20
C LEU A 320 -19.34 10.93 13.37
N LEU A 321 -19.16 9.83 12.62
CA LEU A 321 -18.03 8.90 12.78
C LEU A 321 -16.65 9.55 12.75
N ALA A 322 -16.47 10.60 11.97
CA ALA A 322 -15.18 11.27 11.83
C ALA A 322 -14.71 11.93 13.13
N LEU A 323 -15.63 12.48 13.94
CA LEU A 323 -15.26 13.20 15.17
C LEU A 323 -14.61 12.29 16.23
N PRO A 324 -15.23 11.17 16.68
CA PRO A 324 -14.59 10.27 17.63
C PRO A 324 -13.30 9.63 17.04
N ALA A 325 -13.24 9.41 15.75
CA ALA A 325 -12.03 8.93 15.10
C ALA A 325 -10.90 9.96 15.18
N ILE A 326 -11.18 11.25 14.95
CA ILE A 326 -10.19 12.35 15.09
C ILE A 326 -9.73 12.48 16.56
N VAL A 327 -10.60 12.30 17.54
CA VAL A 327 -10.21 12.28 18.97
C VAL A 327 -9.16 11.20 19.24
N ARG A 328 -9.42 9.96 18.78
CA ARG A 328 -8.48 8.84 18.93
C ARG A 328 -7.16 9.08 18.19
N TYR A 329 -7.22 9.63 16.98
CA TYR A 329 -6.06 10.00 16.17
C TYR A 329 -5.18 11.04 16.86
N LEU A 330 -5.75 12.14 17.37
CA LEU A 330 -4.98 13.19 18.05
C LEU A 330 -4.36 12.68 19.36
N ARG A 331 -5.11 11.87 20.13
CA ARG A 331 -4.58 11.25 21.35
C ARG A 331 -3.46 10.28 21.03
N GLY A 332 -3.58 9.45 20.00
CA GLY A 332 -2.54 8.52 19.56
C GLY A 332 -1.23 9.23 19.17
N ILE A 333 -1.31 10.37 18.46
CA ILE A 333 -0.12 11.19 18.17
C ILE A 333 0.53 11.72 19.45
N ALA A 334 -0.26 12.13 20.45
CA ALA A 334 0.27 12.63 21.72
C ALA A 334 0.93 11.52 22.53
N ASP A 335 0.35 10.31 22.51
CA ASP A 335 0.90 9.13 23.18
C ASP A 335 2.23 8.69 22.51
N ASP A 336 2.30 8.66 21.18
CA ASP A 336 3.54 8.42 20.43
C ASP A 336 4.63 9.45 20.75
N ALA A 337 4.27 10.73 20.83
CA ALA A 337 5.22 11.80 21.16
C ALA A 337 5.76 11.69 22.60
N ALA A 338 4.98 11.14 23.53
CA ALA A 338 5.39 10.93 24.91
C ALA A 338 6.45 9.82 25.05
N ALA A 339 6.49 8.88 24.09
CA ALA A 339 7.45 7.77 24.06
C ALA A 339 8.80 8.13 23.40
N LEU A 340 8.96 9.35 22.84
CA LEU A 340 10.18 9.76 22.15
C LEU A 340 11.32 10.10 23.15
N ASP A 341 12.55 9.85 22.73
CA ASP A 341 13.75 10.21 23.50
C ASP A 341 13.93 11.74 23.62
N LEU A 342 13.67 12.47 22.52
CA LEU A 342 13.92 13.92 22.40
C LEU A 342 12.70 14.67 21.83
N PRO A 343 11.54 14.70 22.51
CA PRO A 343 10.29 15.26 21.98
C PRO A 343 10.39 16.77 21.62
N ALA A 344 11.38 17.49 22.13
CA ALA A 344 11.63 18.88 21.77
C ALA A 344 12.06 19.07 20.31
N ARG A 345 12.57 18.00 19.64
CA ARG A 345 12.98 18.03 18.23
C ARG A 345 11.82 17.91 17.23
N LEU A 346 10.60 17.67 17.70
CA LEU A 346 9.42 17.65 16.83
C LEU A 346 9.22 18.99 16.13
N GLN A 347 8.82 18.94 14.85
CA GLN A 347 8.51 20.12 14.05
C GLN A 347 7.26 20.86 14.57
N ARG A 348 7.11 22.14 14.21
CA ARG A 348 6.04 23.02 14.69
C ARG A 348 4.64 22.42 14.52
N ARG A 349 4.35 21.86 13.34
CA ARG A 349 3.05 21.23 13.02
C ARG A 349 2.77 20.06 13.95
N THR A 350 3.71 19.14 14.10
CA THR A 350 3.57 17.96 14.96
C THR A 350 3.42 18.34 16.44
N ARG A 351 4.17 19.32 16.92
CA ARG A 351 3.94 19.88 18.27
C ARG A 351 2.51 20.44 18.43
N GLY A 352 1.93 21.00 17.36
CA GLY A 352 0.54 21.44 17.35
C GLY A 352 -0.43 20.27 17.52
N PHE A 353 -0.26 19.17 16.79
CA PHE A 353 -1.06 17.94 16.95
C PHE A 353 -0.90 17.36 18.36
N VAL A 354 0.31 17.29 18.88
CA VAL A 354 0.59 16.82 20.26
C VAL A 354 -0.14 17.66 21.29
N ARG A 355 -0.16 19.00 21.14
CA ARG A 355 -0.92 19.89 22.06
C ARG A 355 -2.42 19.61 22.02
N LEU A 356 -2.99 19.44 20.82
CA LEU A 356 -4.40 19.07 20.63
C LEU A 356 -4.70 17.71 21.26
N GLY A 357 -3.83 16.71 21.04
CA GLY A 357 -4.00 15.38 21.60
C GLY A 357 -3.89 15.35 23.12
N ARG A 358 -2.97 16.12 23.73
CA ARG A 358 -2.86 16.28 25.20
C ARG A 358 -4.07 16.94 25.84
N ALA A 359 -4.82 17.75 25.09
CA ALA A 359 -6.08 18.34 25.55
C ALA A 359 -7.25 17.32 25.57
N VAL A 360 -7.08 16.15 24.94
CA VAL A 360 -8.05 15.05 25.00
C VAL A 360 -7.93 14.34 26.34
N SER A 361 -8.88 14.54 27.25
CA SER A 361 -8.93 13.81 28.52
C SER A 361 -9.31 12.34 28.32
N ASP A 362 -8.98 11.48 29.28
CA ASP A 362 -9.33 10.05 29.22
C ASP A 362 -10.84 9.86 29.08
N ARG A 363 -11.66 10.66 29.80
CA ARG A 363 -13.14 10.62 29.66
C ARG A 363 -13.60 10.91 28.22
N VAL A 364 -12.94 11.82 27.50
CA VAL A 364 -13.27 12.13 26.10
C VAL A 364 -12.83 11.00 25.20
N LEU A 365 -11.66 10.41 25.45
CA LEU A 365 -11.18 9.22 24.73
C LEU A 365 -12.12 8.03 24.92
N ASP A 366 -12.53 7.75 26.17
CA ASP A 366 -13.43 6.63 26.50
C ASP A 366 -14.78 6.77 25.76
N ARG A 367 -15.32 7.99 25.70
CA ARG A 367 -16.53 8.27 24.91
C ARG A 367 -16.32 8.04 23.43
N ALA A 368 -15.16 8.44 22.90
CA ALA A 368 -14.82 8.21 21.50
C ALA A 368 -14.67 6.71 21.18
N LEU A 369 -14.09 5.94 22.09
CA LEU A 369 -13.99 4.48 21.99
C LEU A 369 -15.37 3.81 22.05
N ALA A 370 -16.19 4.20 23.03
CA ALA A 370 -17.55 3.66 23.21
C ALA A 370 -18.48 3.94 22.02
N HIS A 371 -18.25 5.04 21.27
CA HIS A 371 -19.03 5.38 20.08
C HIS A 371 -18.92 4.34 18.96
N ALA A 372 -17.86 3.53 18.93
CA ALA A 372 -17.64 2.58 17.84
C ALA A 372 -18.66 1.44 17.80
N ALA A 373 -19.11 0.92 18.97
CA ALA A 373 -20.02 -0.22 19.02
C ALA A 373 -21.43 0.10 18.43
N PRO A 374 -22.17 1.13 18.91
CA PRO A 374 -23.48 1.44 18.33
C PRO A 374 -23.37 1.93 16.87
N SER A 375 -22.22 2.43 16.48
CA SER A 375 -22.00 2.79 15.07
C SER A 375 -21.81 1.56 14.19
N ARG A 376 -21.14 0.52 14.70
CA ARG A 376 -21.03 -0.77 13.98
C ARG A 376 -22.40 -1.40 13.77
N GLU A 377 -23.28 -1.42 14.76
CA GLU A 377 -24.64 -1.94 14.63
C GLU A 377 -25.41 -1.30 13.46
N ARG A 378 -25.29 0.03 13.27
CA ARG A 378 -25.89 0.71 12.12
C ARG A 378 -25.27 0.28 10.78
N PHE A 379 -23.97 -0.03 10.77
CA PHE A 379 -23.30 -0.57 9.58
C PHE A 379 -23.60 -2.05 9.36
N ASP A 380 -23.81 -2.83 10.39
CA ASP A 380 -24.30 -4.21 10.29
C ASP A 380 -25.69 -4.25 9.66
N GLU A 381 -26.59 -3.31 10.02
CA GLU A 381 -27.88 -3.11 9.34
C GLU A 381 -27.71 -2.71 7.88
N PHE A 382 -26.78 -1.81 7.54
CA PHE A 382 -26.46 -1.45 6.17
C PHE A 382 -25.96 -2.66 5.38
N PHE A 383 -25.03 -3.42 5.94
CA PHE A 383 -24.45 -4.61 5.33
C PHE A 383 -25.37 -5.85 5.36
N SER A 384 -26.50 -5.82 6.07
CA SER A 384 -27.54 -6.85 5.88
C SER A 384 -28.24 -6.76 4.52
N ARG A 385 -28.18 -5.58 3.89
CA ARG A 385 -28.75 -5.29 2.55
C ARG A 385 -27.72 -5.35 1.44
N TYR A 386 -26.44 -5.12 1.75
CA TYR A 386 -25.33 -5.04 0.81
C TYR A 386 -24.15 -5.86 1.30
N ASP A 387 -23.53 -6.61 0.42
CA ASP A 387 -22.33 -7.41 0.73
C ASP A 387 -21.07 -6.53 0.77
N LEU A 388 -21.02 -5.48 -0.07
CA LEU A 388 -19.91 -4.55 -0.21
C LEU A 388 -20.42 -3.10 -0.40
N LEU A 389 -19.54 -2.18 -0.04
CA LEU A 389 -19.68 -0.75 -0.35
C LEU A 389 -18.48 -0.29 -1.18
N ILE A 390 -18.75 0.44 -2.28
CA ILE A 390 -17.73 1.11 -3.09
C ILE A 390 -17.81 2.63 -2.84
N THR A 391 -16.65 3.23 -2.59
CA THR A 391 -16.49 4.68 -2.47
C THR A 391 -15.24 5.14 -3.21
N PRO A 392 -15.05 6.45 -3.44
CA PRO A 392 -13.72 6.98 -3.69
C PRO A 392 -12.77 6.59 -2.56
N THR A 393 -11.48 6.43 -2.86
CA THR A 393 -10.44 6.32 -1.82
C THR A 393 -10.05 7.71 -1.31
N VAL A 394 -9.87 8.66 -2.23
CA VAL A 394 -9.52 10.06 -1.98
C VAL A 394 -10.49 10.98 -2.76
N ALA A 395 -10.65 12.24 -2.32
CA ALA A 395 -11.61 13.15 -2.95
C ALA A 395 -11.09 13.81 -4.24
N ARG A 396 -9.80 13.83 -4.45
CA ARG A 396 -9.13 14.50 -5.59
C ARG A 396 -7.80 13.84 -5.92
N PRO A 397 -7.20 14.14 -7.09
CA PRO A 397 -5.84 13.70 -7.43
C PRO A 397 -4.81 14.10 -6.36
N PRO A 398 -3.62 13.44 -6.35
CA PRO A 398 -2.55 13.78 -5.42
C PRO A 398 -2.25 15.28 -5.40
N VAL A 399 -2.17 15.88 -4.21
CA VAL A 399 -1.83 17.30 -4.02
C VAL A 399 -0.33 17.53 -4.23
N ALA A 400 0.13 18.79 -4.26
CA ALA A 400 1.54 19.11 -4.34
C ALA A 400 2.34 18.43 -3.22
N ALA A 401 3.57 18.01 -3.50
CA ALA A 401 4.41 17.26 -2.56
C ALA A 401 4.72 18.07 -1.28
N THR A 402 4.72 19.41 -1.38
CA THR A 402 4.96 20.34 -0.28
C THR A 402 3.73 21.16 0.13
N GLU A 403 2.51 20.67 -0.26
CA GLU A 403 1.23 21.38 -0.05
C GLU A 403 1.02 21.88 1.40
N TRP A 404 1.53 21.10 2.36
CA TRP A 404 1.32 21.41 3.78
C TRP A 404 2.60 21.85 4.51
N GLU A 405 3.68 22.09 3.77
CA GLU A 405 4.92 22.61 4.34
C GLU A 405 4.67 23.96 5.03
N GLY A 406 5.25 24.15 6.21
CA GLY A 406 5.07 25.37 6.99
C GLY A 406 3.69 25.60 7.60
N THR A 407 2.68 24.75 7.28
CA THR A 407 1.32 24.90 7.84
C THR A 407 1.25 24.46 9.30
N GLY A 408 0.29 25.02 10.07
CA GLY A 408 0.02 24.61 11.45
C GLY A 408 -0.95 23.42 11.51
N ALA A 409 -1.03 22.76 12.67
CA ALA A 409 -1.81 21.53 12.88
C ALA A 409 -3.29 21.65 12.46
N LEU A 410 -4.00 22.69 12.87
CA LEU A 410 -5.43 22.86 12.55
C LEU A 410 -5.69 23.05 11.05
N ARG A 411 -4.85 23.86 10.37
CA ARG A 411 -4.96 24.04 8.92
C ARG A 411 -4.66 22.74 8.18
N THR A 412 -3.63 22.00 8.61
CA THR A 412 -3.30 20.69 8.03
C THR A 412 -4.43 19.69 8.25
N LEU A 413 -5.00 19.61 9.46
CA LEU A 413 -6.12 18.70 9.75
C LEU A 413 -7.34 19.01 8.88
N PHE A 414 -7.70 20.28 8.73
CA PHE A 414 -8.79 20.70 7.85
C PHE A 414 -8.49 20.35 6.39
N ALA A 415 -7.31 20.66 5.87
CA ALA A 415 -6.91 20.35 4.50
C ALA A 415 -6.91 18.84 4.21
N MET A 416 -6.40 18.02 5.15
CA MET A 416 -6.51 16.55 5.03
C MET A 416 -7.97 16.08 4.96
N GLY A 417 -8.87 16.68 5.74
CA GLY A 417 -10.30 16.38 5.69
C GLY A 417 -10.94 16.69 4.33
N GLN A 418 -10.41 17.67 3.58
CA GLN A 418 -10.86 18.00 2.22
C GLN A 418 -10.31 17.04 1.15
N VAL A 419 -9.13 16.45 1.37
CA VAL A 419 -8.46 15.59 0.40
C VAL A 419 -8.77 14.11 0.65
N TYR A 420 -8.86 13.70 1.92
CA TYR A 420 -8.98 12.30 2.36
C TYR A 420 -10.25 12.01 3.20
N PRO A 421 -11.44 12.46 2.78
CA PRO A 421 -12.66 12.37 3.59
C PRO A 421 -13.29 10.97 3.62
N PHE A 422 -12.69 9.95 2.99
CA PHE A 422 -13.30 8.62 2.80
C PHE A 422 -12.67 7.51 3.64
N THR A 423 -11.62 7.79 4.43
CA THR A 423 -10.79 6.70 4.98
C THR A 423 -10.96 6.43 6.47
N ILE A 424 -10.99 7.47 7.32
CA ILE A 424 -10.84 7.35 8.79
C ILE A 424 -11.98 6.57 9.48
N ALA A 425 -13.21 6.61 8.96
CA ALA A 425 -14.33 5.88 9.56
C ALA A 425 -14.10 4.36 9.61
N TRP A 426 -13.46 3.82 8.59
CA TRP A 426 -13.19 2.37 8.51
C TRP A 426 -12.16 1.90 9.55
N ASN A 427 -11.26 2.78 9.99
CA ASN A 427 -10.38 2.54 11.13
C ASN A 427 -11.17 2.58 12.44
N HIS A 428 -12.04 3.57 12.62
CA HIS A 428 -12.85 3.71 13.81
C HIS A 428 -13.81 2.53 14.02
N LEU A 429 -14.44 2.05 12.94
CA LEU A 429 -15.36 0.93 12.94
C LEU A 429 -14.66 -0.43 12.91
N ASP A 430 -13.35 -0.48 12.67
CA ASP A 430 -12.60 -1.74 12.48
C ASP A 430 -13.10 -2.58 11.29
N LEU A 431 -13.60 -1.94 10.25
CA LEU A 431 -14.04 -2.60 9.01
C LEU A 431 -12.88 -2.71 8.02
N PRO A 432 -12.68 -3.86 7.36
CA PRO A 432 -11.68 -3.98 6.32
C PRO A 432 -12.02 -3.11 5.11
N ALA A 433 -10.99 -2.55 4.48
CA ALA A 433 -11.13 -1.71 3.30
C ALA A 433 -9.94 -1.89 2.36
N LEU A 434 -10.22 -2.04 1.07
CA LEU A 434 -9.25 -2.29 0.01
C LEU A 434 -9.25 -1.11 -0.97
N ALA A 435 -8.13 -0.40 -1.08
CA ALA A 435 -7.91 0.56 -2.16
C ALA A 435 -7.39 -0.15 -3.40
N LEU A 436 -8.01 0.15 -4.54
CA LEU A 436 -7.69 -0.44 -5.83
C LEU A 436 -7.47 0.64 -6.88
N PRO A 437 -6.52 0.45 -7.81
CA PRO A 437 -6.43 1.27 -8.99
C PRO A 437 -7.72 1.22 -9.82
N ALA A 438 -8.12 2.36 -10.37
CA ALA A 438 -9.23 2.49 -11.31
C ALA A 438 -8.79 3.15 -12.63
N GLY A 439 -7.52 3.00 -12.98
CA GLY A 439 -6.89 3.52 -14.20
C GLY A 439 -6.19 4.86 -14.01
N ILE A 440 -5.64 5.37 -15.10
CA ILE A 440 -4.97 6.67 -15.22
C ILE A 440 -5.93 7.63 -15.91
N ALA A 441 -6.11 8.83 -15.34
CA ALA A 441 -6.98 9.84 -15.95
C ALA A 441 -6.21 10.70 -16.99
N GLY A 442 -6.93 11.60 -17.67
CA GLY A 442 -6.36 12.44 -18.72
C GLY A 442 -5.27 13.42 -18.26
N ASP A 443 -5.11 13.63 -16.97
CA ASP A 443 -4.02 14.39 -16.33
C ASP A 443 -2.76 13.54 -16.06
N GLY A 444 -2.71 12.28 -16.50
CA GLY A 444 -1.61 11.35 -16.29
C GLY A 444 -1.49 10.79 -14.87
N LEU A 445 -2.45 11.10 -13.98
CA LEU A 445 -2.40 10.68 -12.58
C LEU A 445 -3.36 9.52 -12.29
N PRO A 446 -3.03 8.65 -11.33
CA PRO A 446 -3.87 7.54 -10.91
C PRO A 446 -5.23 7.97 -10.35
N ARG A 447 -6.24 7.17 -10.63
CA ARG A 447 -7.54 7.18 -9.93
C ARG A 447 -7.72 5.87 -9.20
N SER A 448 -8.47 5.90 -8.11
CA SER A 448 -8.64 4.76 -7.22
C SER A 448 -10.03 4.72 -6.64
N VAL A 449 -10.54 3.52 -6.45
CA VAL A 449 -11.74 3.23 -5.66
C VAL A 449 -11.39 2.49 -4.39
N GLN A 450 -12.27 2.53 -3.41
CA GLN A 450 -12.16 1.81 -2.16
C GLN A 450 -13.36 0.87 -2.01
N LEU A 451 -13.09 -0.41 -1.81
CA LEU A 451 -14.06 -1.40 -1.40
C LEU A 451 -14.07 -1.51 0.12
N VAL A 452 -15.25 -1.59 0.73
CA VAL A 452 -15.42 -1.79 2.18
C VAL A 452 -16.39 -2.94 2.41
N ALA A 453 -16.11 -3.77 3.40
CA ALA A 453 -16.92 -4.95 3.72
C ALA A 453 -17.15 -5.09 5.23
N PRO A 454 -18.07 -5.96 5.65
CA PRO A 454 -18.19 -6.39 7.04
C PRO A 454 -16.87 -6.92 7.59
N ARG A 455 -16.72 -6.90 8.91
CA ARG A 455 -15.53 -7.42 9.58
C ARG A 455 -15.34 -8.90 9.28
N GLY A 456 -14.13 -9.29 8.91
CA GLY A 456 -13.79 -10.67 8.55
C GLY A 456 -14.02 -11.02 7.09
N ALA A 457 -14.51 -10.08 6.27
CA ALA A 457 -14.75 -10.29 4.84
C ALA A 457 -13.58 -9.84 3.94
N GLU A 458 -12.35 -9.84 4.44
CA GLU A 458 -11.16 -9.45 3.67
C GLU A 458 -10.98 -10.32 2.42
N ALA A 459 -11.25 -11.61 2.51
CA ALA A 459 -11.18 -12.52 1.36
C ALA A 459 -12.17 -12.13 0.25
N LEU A 460 -13.40 -11.74 0.63
CA LEU A 460 -14.40 -11.26 -0.32
C LEU A 460 -13.97 -9.97 -1.00
N LEU A 461 -13.45 -9.00 -0.23
CA LEU A 461 -12.88 -7.75 -0.76
C LEU A 461 -11.81 -8.04 -1.82
N MET A 462 -10.90 -8.97 -1.51
CA MET A 462 -9.79 -9.30 -2.39
C MET A 462 -10.26 -10.08 -3.64
N ARG A 463 -11.24 -10.98 -3.54
CA ARG A 463 -11.83 -11.66 -4.71
C ARG A 463 -12.44 -10.64 -5.68
N VAL A 464 -13.29 -9.75 -5.18
CA VAL A 464 -13.90 -8.70 -6.01
C VAL A 464 -12.83 -7.74 -6.53
N GLY A 465 -11.80 -7.44 -5.73
CA GLY A 465 -10.65 -6.66 -6.17
C GLY A 465 -9.92 -7.29 -7.35
N ALA A 466 -9.68 -8.59 -7.33
CA ALA A 466 -9.05 -9.32 -8.43
C ALA A 466 -9.94 -9.36 -9.69
N GLU A 467 -11.27 -9.46 -9.54
CA GLU A 467 -12.20 -9.35 -10.67
C GLU A 467 -12.18 -7.96 -11.31
N ILE A 468 -12.11 -6.89 -10.49
CA ILE A 468 -11.97 -5.50 -10.98
C ILE A 468 -10.62 -5.31 -11.69
N GLU A 469 -9.51 -5.81 -11.12
CA GLU A 469 -8.20 -5.77 -11.78
C GLU A 469 -8.23 -6.43 -13.16
N ALA A 470 -8.86 -7.60 -13.27
CA ALA A 470 -8.99 -8.32 -14.53
C ALA A 470 -9.88 -7.58 -15.54
N ALA A 471 -11.04 -7.07 -15.11
CA ALA A 471 -11.98 -6.34 -15.94
C ALA A 471 -11.39 -5.03 -16.51
N LEU A 472 -10.58 -4.33 -15.70
CA LEU A 472 -9.91 -3.10 -16.10
C LEU A 472 -8.57 -3.32 -16.84
N GLY A 473 -8.16 -4.58 -17.08
CA GLY A 473 -6.89 -4.91 -17.74
C GLY A 473 -5.66 -4.58 -16.90
N LEU A 474 -5.76 -4.57 -15.56
CA LEU A 474 -4.70 -4.18 -14.63
C LEU A 474 -3.91 -5.39 -14.08
N ALA A 475 -4.01 -6.56 -14.71
CA ALA A 475 -3.20 -7.74 -14.35
C ALA A 475 -1.68 -7.48 -14.56
N ASP A 476 -1.32 -6.63 -15.55
CA ASP A 476 0.00 -6.03 -15.71
C ASP A 476 -0.14 -4.51 -15.51
N PRO A 477 0.03 -4.00 -14.28
CA PRO A 477 -0.21 -2.60 -14.00
C PRO A 477 0.77 -1.68 -14.73
N PRO A 478 0.32 -0.52 -15.22
CA PRO A 478 1.18 0.43 -15.93
C PRO A 478 2.36 0.89 -15.06
N ARG A 479 3.45 1.26 -15.73
CA ARG A 479 4.66 1.79 -15.09
C ARG A 479 4.60 3.31 -15.08
N PRO A 480 4.99 3.96 -13.98
CA PRO A 480 5.03 5.41 -13.93
C PRO A 480 6.16 5.98 -14.82
N PRO A 481 6.02 7.19 -15.37
CA PRO A 481 7.01 7.80 -16.25
C PRO A 481 8.41 7.89 -15.64
N LEU A 482 8.54 8.23 -14.38
CA LEU A 482 9.83 8.31 -13.70
C LEU A 482 10.58 6.97 -13.65
N ALA A 483 9.87 5.88 -13.73
CA ALA A 483 10.48 4.55 -13.77
C ALA A 483 11.22 4.28 -15.10
N GLU A 484 10.85 4.98 -16.17
CA GLU A 484 11.38 4.83 -17.52
C GLU A 484 12.46 5.89 -17.86
N ASP A 485 12.35 7.12 -17.34
CA ASP A 485 13.23 8.25 -17.66
C ASP A 485 14.71 8.03 -17.27
N GLY A 486 14.98 7.22 -16.25
CA GLY A 486 16.36 6.84 -15.87
C GLY A 486 17.12 6.08 -16.97
N VAL A 487 16.40 5.42 -17.89
CA VAL A 487 16.97 4.71 -19.03
C VAL A 487 17.08 5.64 -20.26
N ALA A 488 16.03 6.43 -20.54
CA ALA A 488 15.96 7.29 -21.71
C ALA A 488 16.93 8.50 -21.66
N ALA A 489 17.12 9.08 -20.47
CA ALA A 489 18.02 10.22 -20.30
C ALA A 489 19.51 9.85 -20.54
N ARG A 490 19.95 8.66 -20.13
CA ARG A 490 21.33 8.18 -20.39
C ARG A 490 21.55 7.75 -21.84
N VAL A 491 20.54 7.19 -22.50
CA VAL A 491 20.62 6.85 -23.93
C VAL A 491 20.71 8.11 -24.79
N ARG A 492 20.08 9.22 -24.41
CA ARG A 492 20.24 10.52 -25.09
C ARG A 492 21.58 11.18 -24.78
N ALA A 493 22.05 11.12 -23.51
CA ALA A 493 23.36 11.66 -23.14
C ALA A 493 24.54 10.84 -23.68
N ALA A 494 24.37 9.56 -24.00
CA ALA A 494 25.40 8.74 -24.63
C ALA A 494 25.41 8.83 -26.17
N ARG A 495 24.42 9.49 -26.80
CA ARG A 495 24.30 9.70 -28.24
C ARG A 495 24.51 11.17 -28.66
N GLY A 496 24.74 12.08 -27.75
CA GLY A 496 25.17 13.47 -27.97
C GLY A 496 26.57 13.68 -27.43
#